data_78ff31c1fd8863288c348204f39d079d
#
_entry.id   78ff31c1fd8863288c348204f39d079d
#
_cell.length_a   1.000
_cell.length_b   1.000
_cell.length_c   1.000
_cell.angle_alpha   90.00
_cell.angle_beta   90.00
_cell.angle_gamma   90.00
#
_symmetry.space_group_name_H-M   'P 1'
#
loop_
_entity.id
_entity.type
_entity.pdbx_description
1 polymer ?
#
loop_
_entity_poly.entity_id
_entity_poly.type
_entity_poly.pdbx_seq_one_letter_code
_entity_poly.pdbx_strand_id
1 'polypeptide(L)'
;MGKYFGTDGFRGEANVNLTVEDAFKVGRFLGWYYGQKAQDSRCRVVIGKDTRRSSYMFEYSLVAGLTASGADVYLLHVTTTPSVSYVVRTEEFNCGIMISASHNPYYDNGIKVINERGEKLEEEVIEKIEEYLDGTTAEI
;
A
#
# COMPACT_ATOMS: atom_id res chain seq x y z
N MET A 1 -15.07 -4.41 -9.12
CA MET A 1 -14.69 -3.70 -7.89
C MET A 1 -14.69 -4.63 -6.71
N GLY A 2 -13.70 -4.50 -5.89
CA GLY A 2 -13.58 -5.36 -4.73
C GLY A 2 -14.37 -4.85 -3.53
N LYS A 3 -14.30 -5.62 -2.47
CA LYS A 3 -14.99 -5.31 -1.22
C LYS A 3 -14.37 -4.11 -0.48
N TYR A 4 -13.04 -3.99 -0.52
CA TYR A 4 -12.30 -2.91 0.15
C TYR A 4 -11.71 -1.92 -0.85
N PHE A 5 -11.17 -2.41 -1.95
CA PHE A 5 -10.49 -1.60 -2.95
C PHE A 5 -11.44 -1.19 -4.07
N GLY A 6 -11.63 0.13 -4.22
CA GLY A 6 -12.32 0.69 -5.36
C GLY A 6 -11.33 1.13 -6.43
N THR A 7 -11.80 1.95 -7.36
CA THR A 7 -11.01 2.48 -8.47
C THR A 7 -9.76 3.23 -7.98
N ASP A 8 -9.89 3.94 -6.86
CA ASP A 8 -8.82 4.79 -6.32
C ASP A 8 -8.16 4.18 -5.08
N GLY A 9 -8.19 2.87 -4.94
CA GLY A 9 -7.57 2.19 -3.82
C GLY A 9 -8.53 1.96 -2.66
N PHE A 10 -7.96 1.68 -1.48
CA PHE A 10 -8.72 1.43 -0.27
C PHE A 10 -8.95 2.75 0.45
N ARG A 11 -10.14 3.31 0.33
CA ARG A 11 -10.51 4.60 0.93
C ARG A 11 -11.57 4.43 2.00
N GLY A 12 -11.54 5.31 2.99
CA GLY A 12 -12.55 5.35 4.04
C GLY A 12 -12.22 6.38 5.09
N GLU A 13 -13.11 6.49 6.07
CA GLU A 13 -12.87 7.35 7.22
C GLU A 13 -11.81 6.69 8.10
N ALA A 14 -10.76 7.46 8.44
CA ALA A 14 -9.64 6.95 9.21
C ALA A 14 -10.11 6.44 10.58
N ASN A 15 -9.66 5.25 10.95
CA ASN A 15 -10.03 4.53 12.17
C ASN A 15 -11.49 4.07 12.27
N VAL A 16 -12.25 4.22 11.19
CA VAL A 16 -13.64 3.73 11.13
C VAL A 16 -13.75 2.65 10.06
N ASN A 17 -13.56 3.03 8.80
CA ASN A 17 -13.62 2.09 7.67
C ASN A 17 -12.22 1.63 7.23
N LEU A 18 -11.24 2.50 7.39
CA LEU A 18 -9.83 2.22 7.08
C LEU A 18 -9.05 2.33 8.39
N THR A 19 -8.54 1.21 8.87
CA THR A 19 -7.89 1.14 10.19
C THR A 19 -6.39 0.84 10.06
N VAL A 20 -5.67 1.02 11.18
CA VAL A 20 -4.23 0.68 11.21
C VAL A 20 -4.01 -0.83 11.03
N GLU A 21 -4.95 -1.65 11.50
CA GLU A 21 -4.90 -3.09 11.30
C GLU A 21 -5.02 -3.43 9.82
N ASP A 22 -5.91 -2.74 9.11
CA ASP A 22 -6.05 -2.93 7.66
C ASP A 22 -4.77 -2.55 6.94
N ALA A 23 -4.19 -1.40 7.29
CA ALA A 23 -2.94 -0.95 6.69
C ALA A 23 -1.79 -1.92 6.98
N PHE A 24 -1.70 -2.41 8.21
CA PHE A 24 -0.69 -3.40 8.59
C PHE A 24 -0.83 -4.66 7.72
N LYS A 25 -2.05 -5.15 7.55
CA LYS A 25 -2.31 -6.34 6.74
C LYS A 25 -1.98 -6.13 5.28
N VAL A 26 -2.32 -4.96 4.73
CA VAL A 26 -1.95 -4.63 3.35
C VAL A 26 -0.43 -4.67 3.20
N GLY A 27 0.29 -4.09 4.15
CA GLY A 27 1.75 -4.12 4.14
C GLY A 27 2.31 -5.54 4.23
N ARG A 28 1.77 -6.34 5.14
CA ARG A 28 2.17 -7.75 5.29
C ARG A 28 2.00 -8.51 3.99
N PHE A 29 0.84 -8.35 3.37
CA PHE A 29 0.56 -9.04 2.10
C PHE A 29 1.52 -8.60 1.00
N LEU A 30 1.68 -7.30 0.81
CA LEU A 30 2.52 -6.78 -0.27
C LEU A 30 3.99 -7.19 -0.10
N GLY A 31 4.50 -7.14 1.13
CA GLY A 31 5.87 -7.58 1.40
C GLY A 31 6.07 -9.05 1.10
N TRP A 32 5.09 -9.87 1.46
CA TRP A 32 5.13 -11.30 1.17
C TRP A 32 5.01 -11.57 -0.34
N TYR A 33 4.01 -10.98 -0.98
CA TYR A 33 3.71 -11.21 -2.39
C TYR A 33 4.87 -10.81 -3.30
N TYR A 34 5.33 -9.58 -3.15
CA TYR A 34 6.43 -9.08 -3.97
C TYR A 34 7.78 -9.67 -3.54
N GLY A 35 7.88 -10.09 -2.28
CA GLY A 35 9.07 -10.77 -1.79
C GLY A 35 9.31 -12.09 -2.50
N GLN A 36 8.25 -12.83 -2.78
CA GLN A 36 8.35 -14.07 -3.54
C GLN A 36 8.81 -13.84 -4.97
N LYS A 37 8.41 -12.72 -5.56
CA LYS A 37 8.79 -12.38 -6.94
C LYS A 37 10.19 -11.79 -7.05
N ALA A 38 10.72 -11.27 -5.96
CA ALA A 38 12.03 -10.63 -5.97
C ALA A 38 13.19 -11.63 -6.08
N GLN A 39 12.92 -12.88 -5.81
CA GLN A 39 13.92 -13.97 -5.90
C GLN A 39 15.17 -13.69 -5.09
N ASP A 40 16.30 -13.42 -5.76
CA ASP A 40 17.60 -13.27 -5.09
C ASP A 40 17.82 -11.87 -4.49
N SER A 41 16.95 -10.92 -4.77
CA SER A 41 17.06 -9.57 -4.24
C SER A 41 15.99 -9.33 -3.18
N ARG A 42 16.19 -8.31 -2.36
CA ARG A 42 15.17 -7.94 -1.38
C ARG A 42 14.06 -7.16 -2.08
N CYS A 43 12.83 -7.38 -1.61
CA CYS A 43 11.70 -6.61 -2.08
C CYS A 43 11.86 -5.15 -1.63
N ARG A 44 11.73 -4.22 -2.56
CA ARG A 44 11.86 -2.79 -2.30
C ARG A 44 10.52 -2.13 -2.56
N VAL A 45 10.02 -1.39 -1.56
CA VAL A 45 8.74 -0.71 -1.65
C VAL A 45 8.92 0.75 -1.27
N VAL A 46 8.32 1.65 -2.05
CA VAL A 46 8.38 3.09 -1.78
C VAL A 46 7.01 3.58 -1.37
N ILE A 47 6.95 4.45 -0.35
CA ILE A 47 5.70 5.01 0.17
C ILE A 47 5.76 6.53 0.10
N GLY A 48 4.71 7.13 -0.47
CA GLY A 48 4.49 8.57 -0.40
C GLY A 48 3.19 8.83 0.35
N LYS A 49 3.01 10.06 0.83
CA LYS A 49 1.80 10.45 1.53
C LYS A 49 1.46 11.90 1.28
N ASP A 50 0.19 12.26 1.50
CA ASP A 50 -0.24 13.65 1.50
C ASP A 50 -0.10 14.25 2.90
N THR A 51 -0.63 15.45 3.10
CA THR A 51 -0.46 16.21 4.35
C THR A 51 -1.45 15.85 5.45
N ARG A 52 -2.35 14.89 5.25
CA ARG A 52 -3.33 14.52 6.27
C ARG A 52 -2.66 13.96 7.50
N ARG A 53 -3.20 14.29 8.68
CA ARG A 53 -2.66 13.78 9.94
C ARG A 53 -2.65 12.26 10.00
N SER A 54 -3.73 11.64 9.56
CA SER A 54 -3.86 10.18 9.57
C SER A 54 -2.85 9.50 8.65
N SER A 55 -2.26 10.23 7.71
CA SER A 55 -1.27 9.65 6.81
C SER A 55 -0.04 9.12 7.55
N TYR A 56 0.36 9.78 8.64
CA TYR A 56 1.47 9.27 9.46
C TYR A 56 1.14 7.92 10.08
N MET A 57 -0.06 7.80 10.63
CA MET A 57 -0.52 6.56 11.25
C MET A 57 -0.51 5.41 10.25
N PHE A 58 -1.01 5.65 9.06
CA PHE A 58 -1.05 4.61 8.01
C PHE A 58 0.34 4.33 7.44
N GLU A 59 1.18 5.35 7.31
CA GLU A 59 2.55 5.15 6.85
C GLU A 59 3.31 4.21 7.79
N TYR A 60 3.25 4.47 9.08
CA TYR A 60 3.94 3.63 10.06
C TYR A 60 3.37 2.21 10.10
N SER A 61 2.06 2.09 9.97
CA SER A 61 1.40 0.79 9.97
C SER A 61 1.80 -0.04 8.74
N LEU A 62 1.86 0.59 7.57
CA LEU A 62 2.34 -0.05 6.34
C LEU A 62 3.80 -0.46 6.46
N VAL A 63 4.64 0.42 7.01
CA VAL A 63 6.06 0.12 7.23
C VAL A 63 6.21 -1.11 8.12
N ALA A 64 5.45 -1.16 9.20
CA ALA A 64 5.50 -2.31 10.12
C ALA A 64 5.14 -3.61 9.39
N GLY A 65 4.06 -3.59 8.61
CA GLY A 65 3.62 -4.78 7.88
C GLY A 65 4.62 -5.22 6.82
N LEU A 66 5.12 -4.27 6.03
CA LEU A 66 6.09 -4.55 4.97
C LEU A 66 7.40 -5.11 5.55
N THR A 67 7.93 -4.48 6.58
CA THR A 67 9.18 -4.93 7.18
C THR A 67 9.02 -6.25 7.91
N ALA A 68 7.85 -6.51 8.50
CA ALA A 68 7.54 -7.80 9.11
C ALA A 68 7.57 -8.94 8.10
N SER A 69 7.30 -8.63 6.82
CA SER A 69 7.38 -9.61 5.73
C SER A 69 8.71 -9.59 4.99
N GLY A 70 9.69 -8.82 5.49
CA GLY A 70 11.05 -8.83 4.96
C GLY A 70 11.34 -7.81 3.86
N ALA A 71 10.43 -6.88 3.58
CA ALA A 71 10.66 -5.86 2.56
C ALA A 71 11.51 -4.72 3.11
N ASP A 72 12.24 -4.07 2.20
CA ASP A 72 12.92 -2.80 2.49
C ASP A 72 11.98 -1.67 2.07
N VAL A 73 11.75 -0.72 2.96
CA VAL A 73 10.80 0.35 2.75
C VAL A 73 11.52 1.69 2.64
N TYR A 74 11.16 2.46 1.62
CA TYR A 74 11.73 3.79 1.37
C TYR A 74 10.62 4.82 1.45
N LEU A 75 10.81 5.86 2.24
CA LEU A 75 9.79 6.87 2.49
C LEU A 75 10.10 8.15 1.72
N LEU A 76 9.19 8.55 0.84
CA LEU A 76 9.29 9.83 0.13
C LEU A 76 8.70 10.97 0.95
N HIS A 77 8.00 10.64 2.03
CA HIS A 77 7.30 11.61 2.86
C HIS A 77 6.19 12.31 2.07
N VAL A 78 5.97 13.61 2.26
CA VAL A 78 4.89 14.31 1.57
C VAL A 78 5.24 14.48 0.09
N THR A 79 4.40 13.94 -0.77
CA THR A 79 4.64 13.96 -2.21
C THR A 79 3.31 13.77 -2.97
N THR A 80 3.38 13.53 -4.27
CA THR A 80 2.20 13.34 -5.13
C THR A 80 2.16 11.91 -5.65
N THR A 81 0.97 11.47 -6.08
CA THR A 81 0.80 10.14 -6.67
C THR A 81 1.67 9.96 -7.93
N PRO A 82 1.72 10.93 -8.87
CA PRO A 82 2.62 10.80 -10.03
C PRO A 82 4.08 10.66 -9.65
N SER A 83 4.53 11.31 -8.57
CA SER A 83 5.92 11.18 -8.11
C SER A 83 6.22 9.75 -7.65
N VAL A 84 5.29 9.12 -6.93
CA VAL A 84 5.46 7.73 -6.49
C VAL A 84 5.54 6.81 -7.71
N SER A 85 4.63 6.95 -8.66
CA SER A 85 4.64 6.17 -9.91
C SER A 85 5.98 6.32 -10.64
N TYR A 86 6.46 7.54 -10.75
CA TYR A 86 7.71 7.84 -11.44
C TYR A 86 8.89 7.14 -10.77
N VAL A 87 8.97 7.23 -9.45
CA VAL A 87 10.06 6.60 -8.69
C VAL A 87 10.02 5.08 -8.84
N VAL A 88 8.83 4.48 -8.78
CA VAL A 88 8.69 3.03 -8.94
C VAL A 88 9.27 2.58 -10.29
N ARG A 89 8.88 3.27 -11.36
CA ARG A 89 9.33 2.91 -12.72
C ARG A 89 10.82 3.13 -12.94
N THR A 90 11.34 4.26 -12.44
CA THR A 90 12.70 4.68 -12.78
C THR A 90 13.76 4.14 -11.83
N GLU A 91 13.39 3.82 -10.60
CA GLU A 91 14.34 3.34 -9.58
C GLU A 91 14.17 1.85 -9.28
N GLU A 92 13.41 1.16 -10.08
CA GLU A 92 13.24 -0.30 -10.02
C GLU A 92 12.71 -0.81 -8.67
N PHE A 93 11.67 -0.18 -8.16
CA PHE A 93 10.97 -0.69 -6.98
C PHE A 93 9.99 -1.79 -7.38
N ASN A 94 9.76 -2.73 -6.48
CA ASN A 94 8.80 -3.81 -6.71
C ASN A 94 7.36 -3.31 -6.65
N CYS A 95 7.10 -2.32 -5.78
CA CYS A 95 5.79 -1.71 -5.73
C CYS A 95 5.88 -0.33 -5.05
N GLY A 96 4.83 0.46 -5.22
CA GLY A 96 4.71 1.76 -4.56
C GLY A 96 3.38 1.89 -3.88
N ILE A 97 3.31 2.72 -2.85
CA ILE A 97 2.09 2.98 -2.11
C ILE A 97 1.95 4.49 -1.94
N MET A 98 0.74 5.00 -2.24
CA MET A 98 0.43 6.40 -1.98
C MET A 98 -0.70 6.48 -0.96
N ILE A 99 -0.47 7.22 0.10
CA ILE A 99 -1.46 7.42 1.16
C ILE A 99 -2.14 8.76 0.93
N SER A 100 -3.36 8.73 0.40
CA SER A 100 -4.11 9.93 0.07
C SER A 100 -5.56 9.57 -0.26
N ALA A 101 -6.48 10.44 0.07
CA ALA A 101 -7.85 10.33 -0.37
C ALA A 101 -8.22 11.48 -1.31
N SER A 102 -7.22 12.13 -1.90
CA SER A 102 -7.39 13.18 -2.90
C SER A 102 -8.32 14.30 -2.43
N HIS A 103 -9.54 14.41 -2.99
CA HIS A 103 -10.48 15.48 -2.67
C HIS A 103 -11.41 15.17 -1.50
N ASN A 104 -11.33 13.98 -0.94
CA ASN A 104 -12.20 13.56 0.16
C ASN A 104 -11.98 14.46 1.38
N PRO A 105 -12.98 14.55 2.29
CA PRO A 105 -12.82 15.34 3.53
C PRO A 105 -11.58 14.95 4.33
N TYR A 106 -11.13 15.85 5.19
CA TYR A 106 -9.88 15.67 5.93
C TYR A 106 -9.86 14.43 6.84
N TYR A 107 -11.02 13.96 7.28
CA TYR A 107 -11.12 12.77 8.14
C TYR A 107 -11.04 11.46 7.38
N ASP A 108 -11.11 11.52 6.07
CA ASP A 108 -10.92 10.33 5.22
C ASP A 108 -9.44 10.17 4.89
N ASN A 109 -9.07 8.96 4.52
CA ASN A 109 -7.77 8.69 3.92
C ASN A 109 -7.89 7.52 2.96
N GLY A 110 -6.79 7.14 2.35
CA GLY A 110 -6.80 6.04 1.40
C GLY A 110 -5.41 5.48 1.17
N ILE A 111 -5.37 4.23 0.75
CA ILE A 111 -4.14 3.52 0.40
C ILE A 111 -4.28 3.07 -1.04
N LYS A 112 -3.44 3.63 -1.91
CA LYS A 112 -3.40 3.27 -3.32
C LYS A 112 -2.10 2.52 -3.58
N VAL A 113 -2.20 1.32 -4.16
CA VAL A 113 -1.03 0.49 -4.46
C VAL A 113 -0.72 0.57 -5.94
N ILE A 114 0.55 0.70 -6.25
CA ILE A 114 1.06 0.87 -7.61
C ILE A 114 2.02 -0.29 -7.87
N ASN A 115 1.86 -0.95 -9.02
CA ASN A 115 2.71 -2.09 -9.37
C ASN A 115 4.10 -1.65 -9.86
N GLU A 116 4.95 -2.61 -10.21
CA GLU A 116 6.34 -2.35 -10.61
C GLU A 116 6.45 -1.52 -11.90
N ARG A 117 5.39 -1.42 -12.67
CA ARG A 117 5.36 -0.59 -13.89
C ARG A 117 4.88 0.82 -13.63
N GLY A 118 4.58 1.17 -12.37
CA GLY A 118 4.05 2.48 -12.02
C GLY A 118 2.56 2.61 -12.33
N GLU A 119 1.85 1.51 -12.46
CA GLU A 119 0.44 1.47 -12.84
C GLU A 119 -0.42 0.94 -11.69
N LYS A 120 -1.74 1.07 -11.84
CA LYS A 120 -2.68 0.51 -10.87
C LYS A 120 -2.45 -0.99 -10.73
N LEU A 121 -2.59 -1.49 -9.50
CA LEU A 121 -2.41 -2.89 -9.18
C LEU A 121 -3.43 -3.76 -9.96
N GLU A 122 -2.99 -4.94 -10.39
CA GLU A 122 -3.82 -5.87 -11.14
C GLU A 122 -5.01 -6.37 -10.29
N GLU A 123 -6.14 -6.59 -10.93
CA GLU A 123 -7.36 -7.06 -10.24
C GLU A 123 -7.15 -8.36 -9.46
N GLU A 124 -6.43 -9.30 -10.03
CA GLU A 124 -6.19 -10.59 -9.35
C GLU A 124 -5.39 -10.42 -8.06
N VAL A 125 -4.47 -9.44 -8.03
CA VAL A 125 -3.68 -9.15 -6.83
C VAL A 125 -4.57 -8.47 -5.78
N ILE A 126 -5.42 -7.54 -6.23
CA ILE A 126 -6.38 -6.86 -5.35
C ILE A 126 -7.28 -7.90 -4.67
N GLU A 127 -7.78 -8.86 -5.43
CA GLU A 127 -8.63 -9.93 -4.88
C GLU A 127 -7.91 -10.72 -3.79
N LYS A 128 -6.63 -11.02 -4.00
CA LYS A 128 -5.83 -11.74 -3.00
C LYS A 128 -5.62 -10.91 -1.74
N ILE A 129 -5.41 -9.61 -1.88
CA ILE A 129 -5.29 -8.71 -0.72
C ILE A 129 -6.59 -8.75 0.08
N GLU A 130 -7.73 -8.68 -0.60
CA GLU A 130 -9.04 -8.68 0.07
C GLU A 130 -9.32 -9.99 0.78
N GLU A 131 -8.92 -11.11 0.20
CA GLU A 131 -9.03 -12.41 0.86
C GLU A 131 -8.20 -12.44 2.14
N TYR A 132 -7.00 -11.90 2.09
CA TYR A 132 -6.14 -11.83 3.27
C TYR A 132 -6.74 -10.91 4.34
N LEU A 133 -7.30 -9.77 3.94
CA LEU A 133 -7.98 -8.85 4.88
C LEU A 133 -9.14 -9.53 5.58
N ASP A 134 -9.85 -10.41 4.89
CA ASP A 134 -10.98 -11.16 5.46
C ASP A 134 -10.54 -12.38 6.29
N GLY A 135 -9.23 -12.63 6.37
CA GLY A 135 -8.73 -13.72 7.18
C GLY A 135 -8.83 -15.10 6.54
N THR A 136 -9.05 -15.15 5.22
CA THR A 136 -9.20 -16.43 4.52
C THR A 136 -7.88 -17.09 4.16
N THR A 137 -6.76 -16.36 4.30
CA THR A 137 -5.42 -16.87 4.01
C THR A 137 -4.56 -16.71 5.27
N ALA A 138 -4.01 -17.82 5.76
CA ALA A 138 -3.27 -17.84 7.02
C ALA A 138 -1.74 -17.93 6.86
N GLU A 139 -1.23 -17.99 5.65
CA GLU A 139 0.18 -18.30 5.39
C GLU A 139 1.12 -17.09 5.52
N ILE A 140 0.57 -15.91 5.64
CA ILE A 140 1.37 -14.69 5.65
C ILE A 140 1.63 -14.23 7.07
#